data_4361b61668a35fc6bd2a72462cf5a9b6
#
_entry.id   4361b61668a35fc6bd2a72462cf5a9b6
#
_cell.length_a   1.000
_cell.length_b   1.000
_cell.length_c   1.000
_cell.angle_alpha   90.00
_cell.angle_beta   90.00
_cell.angle_gamma   90.00
#
_symmetry.space_group_name_H-M   'P 1'
#
loop_
_entity.id
_entity.type
_entity.pdbx_description
1 polymer ?
#
loop_
_entity_poly.entity_id
_entity_poly.type
_entity_poly.pdbx_seq_one_letter_code
_entity_poly.pdbx_strand_id
1 'polypeptide(L)'
;DVEKARELMIPQKAWNKLQHGNTVEIDGTVYTPDMVMGKPRKGLKVTYCTDTRPVTAIIENAKHSDLFICEGMYGEEDKDSKAKENKHMTFSEAAALAKDAEVAEMWLTHFSPSLVRPQEYIRGIQKIFENVTAGTDGKTVELQFEEG
;
A
#
# COMPACT_ATOMS: atom_id res chain seq x y z
N ASP A 1 23.32 -3.04 -4.15
CA ASP A 1 24.05 -1.83 -3.78
C ASP A 1 25.15 -1.57 -4.82
N VAL A 2 24.98 -0.51 -5.58
CA VAL A 2 25.90 -0.13 -6.69
C VAL A 2 27.24 0.36 -6.16
N GLU A 3 27.24 1.05 -5.03
CA GLU A 3 28.48 1.58 -4.44
C GLU A 3 29.37 0.44 -3.96
N LYS A 4 28.82 -0.57 -3.29
CA LYS A 4 29.56 -1.78 -2.92
C LYS A 4 30.14 -2.52 -4.14
N ALA A 5 29.36 -2.60 -5.21
CA ALA A 5 29.84 -3.24 -6.45
C ALA A 5 31.02 -2.48 -7.08
N ARG A 6 31.04 -1.14 -6.97
CA ARG A 6 32.14 -0.27 -7.43
C ARG A 6 33.36 -0.39 -6.52
N GLU A 7 33.16 -0.33 -5.19
CA GLU A 7 34.24 -0.47 -4.21
C GLU A 7 34.97 -1.82 -4.35
N LEU A 8 34.22 -2.89 -4.59
CA LEU A 8 34.77 -4.23 -4.82
C LEU A 8 35.26 -4.45 -6.26
N MET A 9 35.23 -3.40 -7.09
CA MET A 9 35.63 -3.44 -8.51
C MET A 9 34.98 -4.57 -9.30
N ILE A 10 33.73 -4.89 -8.98
CA ILE A 10 32.99 -5.95 -9.66
C ILE A 10 32.67 -5.53 -11.10
N PRO A 11 33.06 -6.35 -12.10
CA PRO A 11 32.78 -6.01 -13.50
C PRO A 11 31.29 -5.78 -13.76
N GLN A 12 30.96 -4.71 -14.44
CA GLN A 12 29.57 -4.29 -14.70
C GLN A 12 28.73 -5.39 -15.39
N LYS A 13 29.37 -6.25 -16.20
CA LYS A 13 28.73 -7.42 -16.84
C LYS A 13 28.17 -8.43 -15.83
N ALA A 14 28.64 -8.44 -14.55
CA ALA A 14 28.13 -9.30 -13.50
C ALA A 14 26.90 -8.75 -12.77
N TRP A 15 26.71 -7.44 -12.75
CA TRP A 15 25.75 -6.75 -11.89
C TRP A 15 24.31 -7.25 -12.07
N ASN A 16 23.86 -7.37 -13.32
CA ASN A 16 22.50 -7.85 -13.59
C ASN A 16 22.25 -9.26 -13.04
N LYS A 17 23.22 -10.16 -13.20
CA LYS A 17 23.09 -11.54 -12.69
C LYS A 17 23.09 -11.57 -11.16
N LEU A 18 23.98 -10.79 -10.52
CA LEU A 18 24.05 -10.68 -9.06
C LEU A 18 22.74 -10.07 -8.50
N GLN A 19 22.16 -9.08 -9.19
CA GLN A 19 20.87 -8.48 -8.80
C GLN A 19 19.71 -9.49 -8.84
N HIS A 20 19.79 -10.49 -9.72
CA HIS A 20 18.81 -11.57 -9.82
C HIS A 20 19.14 -12.77 -8.93
N GLY A 21 20.08 -12.62 -7.99
CA GLY A 21 20.43 -13.66 -7.03
C GLY A 21 21.36 -14.75 -7.56
N ASN A 22 22.01 -14.54 -8.72
CA ASN A 22 22.90 -15.52 -9.30
C ASN A 22 24.36 -15.25 -8.95
N THR A 23 25.10 -16.31 -8.62
CA THR A 23 26.57 -16.26 -8.51
C THR A 23 27.18 -16.17 -9.92
N VAL A 24 28.25 -15.41 -10.07
CA VAL A 24 28.94 -15.20 -11.36
C VAL A 24 30.43 -15.40 -11.16
N GLU A 25 31.04 -16.18 -12.07
CA GLU A 25 32.48 -16.33 -12.15
C GLU A 25 33.00 -15.53 -13.35
N ILE A 26 34.03 -14.71 -13.11
CA ILE A 26 34.70 -13.89 -14.15
C ILE A 26 36.21 -13.96 -13.87
N ASP A 27 36.94 -14.40 -14.86
CA ASP A 27 38.42 -14.46 -14.82
C ASP A 27 38.96 -15.21 -13.56
N GLY A 28 38.28 -16.33 -13.18
CA GLY A 28 38.62 -17.14 -12.04
C GLY A 28 38.18 -16.56 -10.68
N THR A 29 37.55 -15.39 -10.66
CA THR A 29 36.99 -14.78 -9.44
C THR A 29 35.50 -15.02 -9.35
N VAL A 30 35.03 -15.54 -8.21
CA VAL A 30 33.62 -15.81 -7.95
C VAL A 30 33.01 -14.64 -7.20
N TYR A 31 31.94 -14.08 -7.75
CA TYR A 31 31.14 -13.02 -7.14
C TYR A 31 29.78 -13.56 -6.74
N THR A 32 29.38 -13.33 -5.48
CA THR A 32 28.07 -13.74 -4.95
C THR A 32 27.17 -12.55 -4.68
N PRO A 33 25.83 -12.72 -4.69
CA PRO A 33 24.90 -11.63 -4.38
C PRO A 33 25.18 -10.94 -3.04
N ASP A 34 25.55 -11.70 -2.00
CA ASP A 34 25.78 -11.18 -0.65
C ASP A 34 26.88 -10.12 -0.60
N MET A 35 27.87 -10.22 -1.52
CA MET A 35 28.97 -9.25 -1.60
C MET A 35 28.47 -7.83 -1.93
N VAL A 36 27.34 -7.72 -2.63
CA VAL A 36 26.78 -6.45 -3.13
C VAL A 36 25.42 -6.11 -2.54
N MET A 37 24.92 -6.91 -1.61
CA MET A 37 23.65 -6.59 -0.93
C MET A 37 23.84 -5.37 -0.02
N GLY A 38 22.90 -4.43 -0.13
CA GLY A 38 22.74 -3.35 0.83
C GLY A 38 22.07 -3.83 2.11
N LYS A 39 21.80 -2.92 3.03
CA LYS A 39 20.97 -3.22 4.18
C LYS A 39 19.57 -3.66 3.74
N PRO A 40 18.96 -4.62 4.43
CA PRO A 40 17.56 -4.94 4.19
C PRO A 40 16.70 -3.68 4.37
N ARG A 41 15.77 -3.47 3.45
CA ARG A 41 14.78 -2.39 3.56
C ARG A 41 13.38 -2.93 3.37
N LYS A 42 12.42 -2.32 4.05
CA LYS A 42 11.00 -2.60 3.85
C LYS A 42 10.62 -2.25 2.40
N GLY A 43 9.90 -3.13 1.72
CA GLY A 43 9.27 -2.84 0.44
C GLY A 43 8.09 -1.89 0.61
N LEU A 44 7.65 -1.25 -0.47
CA LEU A 44 6.41 -0.48 -0.51
C LEU A 44 5.24 -1.41 -0.80
N LYS A 45 4.13 -1.21 -0.08
CA LYS A 45 2.91 -2.00 -0.26
C LYS A 45 1.71 -1.08 -0.47
N VAL A 46 1.05 -1.25 -1.61
CA VAL A 46 -0.24 -0.62 -1.90
C VAL A 46 -1.30 -1.71 -2.00
N THR A 47 -2.39 -1.55 -1.27
CA THR A 47 -3.55 -2.45 -1.37
C THR A 47 -4.73 -1.67 -1.92
N TYR A 48 -5.37 -2.22 -2.95
CA TYR A 48 -6.59 -1.68 -3.55
C TYR A 48 -7.75 -2.65 -3.33
N CYS A 49 -8.85 -2.12 -2.79
CA CYS A 49 -10.06 -2.87 -2.50
C CYS A 49 -11.26 -2.08 -3.03
N THR A 50 -12.03 -2.71 -3.91
CA THR A 50 -13.22 -2.14 -4.52
C THR A 50 -14.44 -3.03 -4.25
N ASP A 51 -15.60 -2.57 -4.57
CA ASP A 51 -16.94 -3.20 -4.61
C ASP A 51 -17.11 -4.47 -3.75
N THR A 52 -17.11 -4.34 -2.43
CA THR A 52 -17.26 -5.50 -1.54
C THR A 52 -17.79 -5.12 -0.15
N ARG A 53 -18.33 -6.11 0.55
CA ARG A 53 -18.56 -6.02 1.99
C ARG A 53 -17.26 -6.26 2.76
N PRO A 54 -17.15 -5.75 4.00
CA PRO A 54 -16.03 -6.07 4.88
C PRO A 54 -15.88 -7.59 5.05
N VAL A 55 -14.68 -8.09 4.80
CA VAL A 55 -14.29 -9.49 5.03
C VAL A 55 -12.87 -9.56 5.60
N THR A 56 -12.56 -10.58 6.38
CA THR A 56 -11.26 -10.76 7.03
C THR A 56 -10.09 -10.76 6.05
N ALA A 57 -10.30 -11.30 4.84
CA ALA A 57 -9.29 -11.32 3.79
C ALA A 57 -8.79 -9.91 3.41
N ILE A 58 -9.61 -8.87 3.56
CA ILE A 58 -9.18 -7.48 3.32
C ILE A 58 -8.14 -7.08 4.36
N ILE A 59 -8.39 -7.35 5.64
CA ILE A 59 -7.46 -7.04 6.73
C ILE A 59 -6.12 -7.76 6.51
N GLU A 60 -6.19 -9.08 6.22
CA GLU A 60 -4.99 -9.90 6.00
C GLU A 60 -4.14 -9.39 4.82
N ASN A 61 -4.79 -9.04 3.71
CA ASN A 61 -4.09 -8.53 2.53
C ASN A 61 -3.65 -7.07 2.67
N ALA A 62 -4.40 -6.22 3.39
CA ALA A 62 -4.03 -4.83 3.61
C ALA A 62 -3.01 -4.62 4.73
N LYS A 63 -2.73 -5.65 5.54
CA LYS A 63 -1.87 -5.54 6.72
C LYS A 63 -0.55 -4.83 6.42
N HIS A 64 -0.28 -3.74 7.18
CA HIS A 64 0.91 -2.89 7.06
C HIS A 64 1.13 -2.28 5.68
N SER A 65 0.07 -2.03 4.90
CA SER A 65 0.19 -1.28 3.65
C SER A 65 0.59 0.16 3.91
N ASP A 66 1.48 0.67 3.07
CA ASP A 66 1.86 2.09 3.08
C ASP A 66 0.71 2.96 2.55
N LEU A 67 -0.09 2.41 1.62
CA LEU A 67 -1.33 3.01 1.17
C LEU A 67 -2.41 1.94 0.98
N PHE A 68 -3.57 2.18 1.58
CA PHE A 68 -4.77 1.38 1.39
C PHE A 68 -5.84 2.22 0.67
N ILE A 69 -6.12 1.88 -0.58
CA ILE A 69 -7.19 2.48 -1.37
C ILE A 69 -8.40 1.57 -1.25
N CYS A 70 -9.48 2.07 -0.65
CA CYS A 70 -10.64 1.26 -0.34
C CYS A 70 -11.92 1.94 -0.81
N GLU A 71 -12.89 1.15 -1.25
CA GLU A 71 -14.23 1.67 -1.44
C GLU A 71 -14.79 2.21 -0.12
N GLY A 72 -15.69 3.18 -0.26
CA GLY A 72 -16.57 3.64 0.78
C GLY A 72 -17.75 4.29 0.10
N MET A 73 -18.76 3.49 -0.25
CA MET A 73 -19.88 4.00 -1.05
C MET A 73 -20.74 4.99 -0.27
N TYR A 74 -20.87 4.80 1.05
CA TYR A 74 -21.77 5.57 1.89
C TYR A 74 -21.05 6.24 3.05
N GLY A 75 -21.16 7.57 3.12
CA GLY A 75 -20.56 8.38 4.20
C GLY A 75 -21.40 8.42 5.48
N GLU A 76 -22.69 8.12 5.41
CA GLU A 76 -23.65 8.26 6.50
C GLU A 76 -23.79 6.93 7.27
N GLU A 77 -23.82 6.99 8.60
CA GLU A 77 -23.97 5.81 9.47
C GLU A 77 -25.34 5.13 9.32
N ASP A 78 -26.39 5.88 8.97
CA ASP A 78 -27.75 5.35 8.74
C ASP A 78 -27.87 4.57 7.42
N LYS A 79 -26.83 4.49 6.62
CA LYS A 79 -26.81 3.76 5.35
C LYS A 79 -26.32 2.32 5.45
N ASP A 80 -26.07 1.77 6.65
CA ASP A 80 -25.60 0.41 6.85
C ASP A 80 -26.48 -0.65 6.17
N SER A 81 -27.80 -0.50 6.27
CA SER A 81 -28.74 -1.43 5.62
C SER A 81 -28.60 -1.41 4.11
N LYS A 82 -28.44 -0.20 3.53
CA LYS A 82 -28.26 0.00 2.09
C LYS A 82 -26.88 -0.50 1.61
N ALA A 83 -25.86 -0.31 2.41
CA ALA A 83 -24.54 -0.85 2.13
C ALA A 83 -24.57 -2.40 2.08
N LYS A 84 -25.26 -3.03 3.00
CA LYS A 84 -25.44 -4.51 3.03
C LYS A 84 -26.25 -5.00 1.82
N GLU A 85 -27.36 -4.34 1.51
CA GLU A 85 -28.21 -4.71 0.38
C GLU A 85 -27.46 -4.61 -0.95
N ASN A 86 -26.70 -3.54 -1.16
CA ASN A 86 -25.96 -3.28 -2.38
C ASN A 86 -24.56 -3.92 -2.41
N LYS A 87 -24.15 -4.64 -1.34
CA LYS A 87 -22.85 -5.30 -1.20
C LYS A 87 -21.65 -4.36 -1.23
N HIS A 88 -21.84 -3.15 -0.72
CA HIS A 88 -20.80 -2.15 -0.52
C HIS A 88 -20.56 -1.90 0.97
N MET A 89 -19.65 -1.00 1.30
CA MET A 89 -19.39 -0.62 2.68
C MET A 89 -19.57 0.87 2.94
N THR A 90 -19.74 1.20 4.22
CA THR A 90 -19.73 2.58 4.71
C THR A 90 -18.30 3.05 4.95
N PHE A 91 -18.12 4.35 5.08
CA PHE A 91 -16.83 4.94 5.46
C PHE A 91 -16.32 4.40 6.81
N SER A 92 -17.23 4.23 7.76
CA SER A 92 -16.89 3.69 9.09
C SER A 92 -16.39 2.24 9.02
N GLU A 93 -17.03 1.39 8.19
CA GLU A 93 -16.59 0.03 7.97
C GLU A 93 -15.21 -0.02 7.29
N ALA A 94 -14.98 0.81 6.27
CA ALA A 94 -13.67 0.89 5.60
C ALA A 94 -12.57 1.38 6.55
N ALA A 95 -12.87 2.38 7.40
CA ALA A 95 -11.93 2.88 8.40
C ALA A 95 -11.59 1.85 9.48
N ALA A 96 -12.57 1.03 9.88
CA ALA A 96 -12.33 -0.09 10.80
C ALA A 96 -11.36 -1.12 10.17
N LEU A 97 -11.56 -1.49 8.91
CA LEU A 97 -10.63 -2.37 8.19
C LEU A 97 -9.21 -1.79 8.13
N ALA A 98 -9.07 -0.48 7.83
CA ALA A 98 -7.78 0.19 7.78
C ALA A 98 -7.05 0.17 9.14
N LYS A 99 -7.80 0.42 10.22
CA LYS A 99 -7.30 0.35 11.60
C LYS A 99 -6.84 -1.06 11.96
N ASP A 100 -7.68 -2.07 11.71
CA ASP A 100 -7.38 -3.46 12.05
C ASP A 100 -6.22 -4.03 11.20
N ALA A 101 -6.04 -3.52 9.98
CA ALA A 101 -4.92 -3.86 9.11
C ALA A 101 -3.65 -3.05 9.40
N GLU A 102 -3.68 -2.09 10.31
CA GLU A 102 -2.52 -1.24 10.68
C GLU A 102 -1.87 -0.59 9.43
N VAL A 103 -2.69 -0.06 8.52
CA VAL A 103 -2.18 0.63 7.33
C VAL A 103 -1.66 2.02 7.69
N ALA A 104 -0.70 2.54 6.91
CA ALA A 104 -0.14 3.86 7.17
C ALA A 104 -1.07 5.00 6.73
N GLU A 105 -1.70 4.88 5.57
CA GLU A 105 -2.63 5.86 5.01
C GLU A 105 -3.78 5.14 4.30
N MET A 106 -4.99 5.73 4.34
CA MET A 106 -6.15 5.25 3.60
C MET A 106 -6.75 6.34 2.71
N TRP A 107 -7.05 5.97 1.47
CA TRP A 107 -7.90 6.75 0.57
C TRP A 107 -9.23 6.06 0.39
N LEU A 108 -10.32 6.78 0.69
CA LEU A 108 -11.67 6.35 0.37
C LEU A 108 -12.00 6.74 -1.07
N THR A 109 -12.62 5.81 -1.78
CA THR A 109 -13.00 5.97 -3.19
C THR A 109 -14.37 5.34 -3.44
N HIS A 110 -14.82 5.30 -4.70
CA HIS A 110 -16.05 4.62 -5.12
C HIS A 110 -17.29 5.15 -4.39
N PHE A 111 -17.44 6.46 -4.32
CA PHE A 111 -18.56 7.11 -3.64
C PHE A 111 -19.88 6.94 -4.40
N SER A 112 -20.97 6.80 -3.65
CA SER A 112 -22.31 6.84 -4.23
C SER A 112 -22.51 8.14 -5.04
N PRO A 113 -23.13 8.10 -6.23
CA PRO A 113 -23.48 9.31 -6.97
C PRO A 113 -24.34 10.31 -6.18
N SER A 114 -25.06 9.83 -5.16
CA SER A 114 -25.82 10.67 -4.23
C SER A 114 -24.97 11.37 -3.18
N LEU A 115 -23.71 10.96 -2.99
CA LEU A 115 -22.80 11.54 -2.01
C LEU A 115 -22.03 12.70 -2.64
N VAL A 116 -22.59 13.89 -2.60
CA VAL A 116 -22.06 15.07 -3.30
C VAL A 116 -20.74 15.57 -2.68
N ARG A 117 -20.59 15.43 -1.37
CA ARG A 117 -19.44 15.98 -0.62
C ARG A 117 -18.84 14.97 0.35
N PRO A 118 -18.12 13.96 -0.15
CA PRO A 118 -17.52 12.91 0.71
C PRO A 118 -16.59 13.50 1.78
N GLN A 119 -15.94 14.64 1.52
CA GLN A 119 -15.02 15.30 2.45
C GLN A 119 -15.69 15.72 3.77
N GLU A 120 -16.99 16.01 3.76
CA GLU A 120 -17.71 16.43 4.97
C GLU A 120 -17.79 15.32 6.02
N TYR A 121 -17.71 14.06 5.61
CA TYR A 121 -17.77 12.89 6.49
C TYR A 121 -16.41 12.48 7.05
N ILE A 122 -15.30 12.91 6.43
CA ILE A 122 -13.94 12.48 6.81
C ILE A 122 -13.62 12.80 8.25
N ARG A 123 -14.02 13.99 8.75
CA ARG A 123 -13.75 14.39 10.15
C ARG A 123 -14.36 13.42 11.17
N GLY A 124 -15.52 12.83 10.87
CA GLY A 124 -16.15 11.79 11.70
C GLY A 124 -15.34 10.50 11.70
N ILE A 125 -14.87 10.10 10.52
CA ILE A 125 -14.13 8.87 10.27
C ILE A 125 -12.71 8.91 10.86
N GLN A 126 -12.08 10.08 10.91
CA GLN A 126 -10.77 10.27 11.54
C GLN A 126 -10.72 9.88 13.03
N LYS A 127 -11.87 9.79 13.69
CA LYS A 127 -11.96 9.23 15.06
C LYS A 127 -11.72 7.71 15.10
N ILE A 128 -11.95 7.00 13.99
CA ILE A 128 -11.74 5.57 13.85
C ILE A 128 -10.33 5.30 13.33
N PHE A 129 -9.96 5.98 12.24
CA PHE A 129 -8.65 5.91 11.60
C PHE A 129 -8.22 7.32 11.17
N GLU A 130 -7.12 7.83 11.75
CA GLU A 130 -6.71 9.24 11.62
C GLU A 130 -6.27 9.59 10.19
N ASN A 131 -5.41 8.78 9.59
CA ASN A 131 -4.80 9.02 8.27
C ASN A 131 -5.71 8.63 7.12
N VAL A 132 -6.93 9.15 7.10
CA VAL A 132 -7.90 8.93 6.03
C VAL A 132 -8.18 10.19 5.24
N THR A 133 -8.28 10.06 3.92
CA THR A 133 -8.72 11.13 3.02
C THR A 133 -9.75 10.62 2.03
N ALA A 134 -10.67 11.51 1.61
CA ALA A 134 -11.52 11.23 0.45
C ALA A 134 -10.68 11.40 -0.83
N GLY A 135 -10.63 10.35 -1.63
CA GLY A 135 -9.99 10.37 -2.94
C GLY A 135 -10.76 11.27 -3.91
N THR A 136 -10.05 11.86 -4.83
CA THR A 136 -10.60 12.60 -5.96
C THR A 136 -9.94 12.10 -7.25
N ASP A 137 -10.62 12.23 -8.36
CA ASP A 137 -10.05 11.86 -9.66
C ASP A 137 -8.74 12.62 -9.89
N GLY A 138 -7.71 11.90 -10.29
CA GLY A 138 -6.38 12.46 -10.50
C GLY A 138 -5.54 12.67 -9.24
N LYS A 139 -6.02 12.29 -8.04
CA LYS A 139 -5.18 12.29 -6.83
C LYS A 139 -3.99 11.37 -7.02
N THR A 140 -2.82 11.87 -6.69
CA THR A 140 -1.56 11.13 -6.77
C THR A 140 -0.77 11.25 -5.46
N VAL A 141 0.08 10.28 -5.19
CA VAL A 141 1.08 10.28 -4.12
C VAL A 141 2.34 9.60 -4.62
N GLU A 142 3.48 10.07 -4.19
CA GLU A 142 4.76 9.41 -4.38
C GLU A 142 5.16 8.71 -3.09
N LEU A 143 5.21 7.38 -3.13
CA LEU A 143 5.69 6.57 -2.01
C LEU A 143 7.19 6.37 -2.18
N GLN A 144 7.94 6.69 -1.14
CA GLN A 144 9.39 6.56 -1.12
C GLN A 144 9.82 5.47 -0.15
N PHE A 145 10.93 4.80 -0.48
CA PHE A 145 11.54 3.87 0.46
C PHE A 145 12.14 4.64 1.63
N GLU A 146 11.93 4.13 2.85
CA GLU A 146 12.71 4.60 3.99
C GLU A 146 14.19 4.32 3.72
N GLU A 147 15.01 5.36 3.73
CA GLU A 147 16.46 5.21 3.68
C GLU A 147 16.92 4.60 5.02
N GLY A 148 17.44 3.38 4.98
CA GLY A 148 17.90 2.63 6.14
C GLY A 148 19.31 3.03 6.61
#